data_538f5c4d008a3bdd00fbe4effce7dc15
#
_entry.id   538f5c4d008a3bdd00fbe4effce7dc15
#
_cell.length_a   1.000
_cell.length_b   1.000
_cell.length_c   1.000
_cell.angle_alpha   90.00
_cell.angle_beta   90.00
_cell.angle_gamma   90.00
#
_symmetry.space_group_name_H-M   'P 1'
#
loop_
_entity.id
_entity.type
_entity.pdbx_description
1 polymer ?
#
loop_
_entity_poly.entity_id
_entity_poly.type
_entity_poly.pdbx_seq_one_letter_code
_entity_poly.pdbx_strand_id
1 'polypeptide(L)'
;VRIAEETKEVDALIFVGLPLEYNGKLYNVAAGLNHGEILGFVPKTWLPNYNEFYEARYFTSGEHVDGTVHIDREAYKERYDSDFDDVEFDIEMTSFDGFEELEEIDDEDFGGENFDDEDLFDDDEMDDELYEEDIWISPNTIFTCEDMPKLQIAAEICEDLWVPNPPSVAHAFHGANLIVNLSASDEVVGKDSYRKSLVSAQSARLLCGYIYATAGEGESTQDVVYGGHNLIAENGSVLAESKRFANGVIYADLDIHRLDNERRRMTTCQFAPDLAPEGKDISYNEAPFTLENTETVLTRKFDSRPFVPGIKEERERRCDEILNIQAMGLKKRLAHIHCQNAVIGLSGGLDSTLALLVTVRAFDMLGMDRS
;
A
#
# COMPACT_ATOMS: atom_id res chain seq x y z
N VAL A 1 18.70 13.99 -0.34
CA VAL A 1 19.80 13.87 -1.33
C VAL A 1 20.52 12.53 -1.17
N ARG A 2 21.30 12.29 -0.09
CA ARG A 2 22.13 11.09 0.06
C ARG A 2 21.38 9.76 -0.14
N ILE A 3 20.21 9.57 0.48
CA ILE A 3 19.43 8.34 0.29
C ILE A 3 19.01 8.17 -1.18
N ALA A 4 18.65 9.26 -1.87
CA ALA A 4 18.32 9.20 -3.29
C ALA A 4 19.51 8.72 -4.11
N GLU A 5 20.71 9.29 -3.88
CA GLU A 5 21.93 8.88 -4.57
C GLU A 5 22.35 7.43 -4.30
N GLU A 6 22.28 7.00 -3.04
CA GLU A 6 22.60 5.62 -2.63
C GLU A 6 21.63 4.59 -3.23
N THR A 7 20.41 5.01 -3.57
CA THR A 7 19.36 4.14 -4.12
C THR A 7 19.14 4.32 -5.63
N LYS A 8 20.00 5.05 -6.34
CA LYS A 8 19.81 5.34 -7.77
C LYS A 8 19.75 4.10 -8.67
N GLU A 9 20.46 3.03 -8.31
CA GLU A 9 20.47 1.77 -9.05
C GLU A 9 19.35 0.80 -8.59
N VAL A 10 18.53 1.21 -7.62
CA VAL A 10 17.43 0.38 -7.11
C VAL A 10 16.17 0.66 -7.90
N ASP A 11 15.64 -0.36 -8.57
CA ASP A 11 14.37 -0.28 -9.31
C ASP A 11 13.18 -0.29 -8.35
N ALA A 12 12.93 0.85 -7.71
CA ALA A 12 11.86 1.01 -6.72
C ALA A 12 11.42 2.46 -6.56
N LEU A 13 10.15 2.69 -6.24
CA LEU A 13 9.69 3.92 -5.64
C LEU A 13 9.83 3.82 -4.12
N ILE A 14 10.65 4.67 -3.53
CA ILE A 14 11.02 4.65 -2.12
C ILE A 14 10.40 5.85 -1.41
N PHE A 15 9.81 5.64 -0.23
CA PHE A 15 9.30 6.73 0.60
C PHE A 15 10.09 6.86 1.89
N VAL A 16 10.55 8.07 2.18
CA VAL A 16 11.36 8.40 3.36
C VAL A 16 10.71 9.55 4.14
N GLY A 17 10.50 9.34 5.45
CA GLY A 17 10.01 10.39 6.34
C GLY A 17 11.15 11.31 6.79
N LEU A 18 10.93 12.61 6.74
CA LEU A 18 11.91 13.60 7.21
C LEU A 18 11.23 14.91 7.66
N PRO A 19 11.89 15.70 8.54
CA PRO A 19 11.52 17.08 8.77
C PRO A 19 12.01 17.95 7.60
N LEU A 20 11.16 18.83 7.09
CA LEU A 20 11.49 19.76 6.00
C LEU A 20 11.09 21.18 6.38
N GLU A 21 12.01 22.12 6.25
CA GLU A 21 11.72 23.55 6.39
C GLU A 21 11.21 24.09 5.04
N TYR A 22 10.06 24.76 5.09
CA TYR A 22 9.49 25.44 3.95
C TYR A 22 8.81 26.73 4.38
N ASN A 23 9.18 27.86 3.76
CA ASN A 23 8.67 29.20 4.08
C ASN A 23 8.75 29.55 5.60
N GLY A 24 9.89 29.21 6.23
CA GLY A 24 10.14 29.50 7.66
C GLY A 24 9.30 28.66 8.62
N LYS A 25 8.72 27.56 8.19
CA LYS A 25 7.96 26.59 8.99
C LYS A 25 8.52 25.19 8.79
N LEU A 26 8.42 24.36 9.83
CA LEU A 26 8.85 22.98 9.79
C LEU A 26 7.65 22.06 9.50
N TYR A 27 7.82 21.15 8.57
CA TYR A 27 6.83 20.15 8.18
C TYR A 27 7.39 18.74 8.36
N ASN A 28 6.52 17.82 8.79
CA ASN A 28 6.79 16.39 8.74
C ASN A 28 6.36 15.90 7.35
N VAL A 29 7.29 15.43 6.54
CA VAL A 29 7.02 15.08 5.14
C VAL A 29 7.44 13.66 4.82
N ALA A 30 6.77 13.06 3.82
CA ALA A 30 7.24 11.89 3.11
C ALA A 30 7.84 12.33 1.77
N ALA A 31 9.11 12.03 1.53
CA ALA A 31 9.75 12.21 0.23
C ALA A 31 9.58 10.94 -0.60
N GLY A 32 9.14 11.08 -1.85
CA GLY A 32 9.15 10.02 -2.85
C GLY A 32 10.44 10.05 -3.65
N LEU A 33 11.15 8.94 -3.73
CA LEU A 33 12.45 8.80 -4.40
C LEU A 33 12.37 7.69 -5.46
N ASN A 34 12.95 7.93 -6.63
CA ASN A 34 13.06 6.93 -7.68
C ASN A 34 14.33 7.19 -8.50
N HIS A 35 15.17 6.18 -8.71
CA HIS A 35 16.39 6.23 -9.51
C HIS A 35 17.30 7.46 -9.24
N GLY A 36 17.49 7.80 -7.98
CA GLY A 36 18.33 8.94 -7.58
C GLY A 36 17.61 10.27 -7.49
N GLU A 37 16.38 10.37 -8.02
CA GLU A 37 15.60 11.60 -8.05
C GLU A 37 14.69 11.74 -6.84
N ILE A 38 14.45 12.98 -6.40
CA ILE A 38 13.42 13.33 -5.43
C ILE A 38 12.19 13.83 -6.18
N LEU A 39 11.15 13.04 -6.22
CA LEU A 39 9.98 13.30 -7.05
C LEU A 39 8.99 14.29 -6.43
N GLY A 40 8.97 14.39 -5.11
CA GLY A 40 8.05 15.27 -4.39
C GLY A 40 8.05 15.04 -2.90
N PHE A 41 7.52 16.03 -2.16
CA PHE A 41 7.33 16.00 -0.73
C PHE A 41 5.84 16.04 -0.40
N VAL A 42 5.37 15.05 0.36
CA VAL A 42 4.00 14.97 0.87
C VAL A 42 3.99 15.36 2.34
N PRO A 43 3.53 16.54 2.73
CA PRO A 43 3.50 16.97 4.11
C PRO A 43 2.31 16.35 4.84
N LYS A 44 2.53 15.98 6.11
CA LYS A 44 1.50 15.46 7.00
C LYS A 44 0.38 16.48 7.21
N THR A 45 -0.86 16.03 7.04
CA THR A 45 -2.05 16.87 7.16
C THR A 45 -2.50 17.03 8.60
N TRP A 46 -2.63 15.93 9.33
CA TRP A 46 -3.15 15.92 10.70
C TRP A 46 -2.06 15.69 11.74
N LEU A 47 -1.86 16.68 12.60
CA LEU A 47 -0.85 16.63 13.65
C LEU A 47 -1.49 16.25 14.99
N PRO A 48 -1.17 15.08 15.57
CA PRO A 48 -1.68 14.71 16.88
C PRO A 48 -1.09 15.64 17.95
N ASN A 49 -1.96 16.18 18.80
CA ASN A 49 -1.57 17.05 19.90
C ASN A 49 -2.44 16.76 21.14
N TYR A 50 -2.47 15.50 21.53
CA TYR A 50 -3.26 14.96 22.63
C TYR A 50 -2.54 13.76 23.26
N ASN A 51 -2.84 13.44 24.53
CA ASN A 51 -2.21 12.39 25.32
C ASN A 51 -0.67 12.51 25.30
N GLU A 52 0.01 11.47 24.82
CA GLU A 52 1.47 11.38 24.65
C GLU A 52 2.00 12.19 23.46
N PHE A 53 1.13 12.64 22.56
CA PHE A 53 1.54 13.35 21.34
C PHE A 53 1.52 14.87 21.52
N TYR A 54 2.57 15.53 21.04
CA TYR A 54 2.71 16.99 21.04
C TYR A 54 3.38 17.51 19.75
N GLU A 55 3.06 16.88 18.62
CA GLU A 55 3.68 17.13 17.33
C GLU A 55 3.45 18.57 16.83
N ALA A 56 2.29 19.15 17.10
CA ALA A 56 1.98 20.54 16.77
C ALA A 56 2.88 21.59 17.49
N ARG A 57 3.71 21.15 18.44
CA ARG A 57 4.71 22.02 19.08
C ARG A 57 5.87 22.31 18.13
N TYR A 58 6.19 21.41 17.23
CA TYR A 58 7.35 21.48 16.36
C TYR A 58 6.99 21.63 14.88
N PHE A 59 5.91 21.01 14.45
CA PHE A 59 5.51 20.94 13.05
C PHE A 59 4.26 21.77 12.77
N THR A 60 4.15 22.18 11.51
CA THR A 60 2.97 22.84 10.96
C THR A 60 2.18 21.84 10.12
N SER A 61 0.83 21.93 10.14
CA SER A 61 -0.02 21.13 9.27
C SER A 61 0.26 21.42 7.80
N GLY A 62 0.34 20.35 7.00
CA GLY A 62 0.51 20.42 5.55
C GLY A 62 -0.77 20.64 4.77
N GLU A 63 -1.95 20.72 5.42
CA GLU A 63 -3.26 20.75 4.75
C GLU A 63 -3.39 21.76 3.61
N HIS A 64 -2.70 22.91 3.71
CA HIS A 64 -2.80 23.99 2.73
C HIS A 64 -1.44 24.32 2.08
N VAL A 65 -0.49 23.40 2.18
CA VAL A 65 0.81 23.58 1.53
C VAL A 65 0.72 23.17 0.09
N ASP A 66 1.10 24.07 -0.80
CA ASP A 66 1.22 23.82 -2.23
C ASP A 66 2.26 24.76 -2.80
N GLY A 67 3.37 24.21 -3.31
CA GLY A 67 4.47 25.00 -3.83
C GLY A 67 5.69 24.16 -4.15
N THR A 68 6.84 24.80 -4.29
CA THR A 68 8.10 24.15 -4.64
C THR A 68 9.18 24.41 -3.61
N VAL A 69 10.02 23.42 -3.38
CA VAL A 69 11.23 23.49 -2.55
C VAL A 69 12.43 23.43 -3.47
N HIS A 70 13.28 24.41 -3.34
CA HIS A 70 14.54 24.45 -4.07
C HIS A 70 15.59 23.60 -3.34
N ILE A 71 16.19 22.63 -4.03
CA ILE A 71 17.26 21.78 -3.50
C ILE A 71 18.52 21.98 -4.31
N ASP A 72 19.54 22.54 -3.67
CA ASP A 72 20.89 22.63 -4.19
C ASP A 72 21.65 21.36 -3.79
N ARG A 73 21.78 20.42 -4.72
CA ARG A 73 22.47 19.14 -4.49
C ARG A 73 23.99 19.30 -4.32
N GLU A 74 24.59 20.29 -4.97
CA GLU A 74 26.03 20.52 -4.87
C GLU A 74 26.41 21.11 -3.52
N ALA A 75 25.70 22.16 -3.09
CA ALA A 75 25.91 22.74 -1.77
C ALA A 75 25.68 21.70 -0.65
N TYR A 76 24.81 20.73 -0.88
CA TYR A 76 24.62 19.61 0.06
C TYR A 76 25.85 18.69 0.08
N LYS A 77 26.40 18.30 -1.08
CA LYS A 77 27.62 17.47 -1.19
C LYS A 77 28.81 18.15 -0.52
N GLU A 78 29.09 19.42 -0.89
CA GLU A 78 30.20 20.19 -0.31
C GLU A 78 30.13 20.28 1.23
N ARG A 79 28.93 20.36 1.79
CA ARG A 79 28.73 20.53 3.22
C ARG A 79 28.85 19.24 4.02
N TYR A 80 28.53 18.11 3.44
CA TYR A 80 28.38 16.82 4.15
C TYR A 80 29.36 15.72 3.75
N ASP A 81 30.01 15.81 2.58
CA ASP A 81 31.03 14.83 2.18
C ASP A 81 32.29 14.91 3.05
N SER A 82 32.55 16.04 3.71
CA SER A 82 33.69 16.18 4.63
C SER A 82 33.49 15.59 6.01
N ASP A 83 32.26 15.34 6.43
CA ASP A 83 31.94 14.95 7.82
C ASP A 83 31.58 13.43 7.97
N PHE A 84 31.46 12.67 6.86
CA PHE A 84 30.91 11.32 6.89
C PHE A 84 31.75 10.21 6.25
N ASP A 85 33.01 10.48 5.91
CA ASP A 85 33.93 9.46 5.37
C ASP A 85 34.19 8.27 6.33
N ASP A 86 33.74 8.37 7.59
CA ASP A 86 33.98 7.35 8.64
C ASP A 86 32.73 6.55 9.07
N VAL A 87 31.56 6.73 8.42
CA VAL A 87 30.35 5.96 8.74
C VAL A 87 30.05 4.94 7.65
N GLU A 88 30.66 3.76 7.76
CA GLU A 88 30.22 2.57 7.01
C GLU A 88 28.80 2.21 7.46
N PHE A 89 27.81 2.47 6.60
CA PHE A 89 26.49 1.86 6.72
C PHE A 89 26.55 0.49 6.03
N ASP A 90 26.74 -0.55 6.82
CA ASP A 90 26.50 -1.92 6.38
C ASP A 90 25.00 -2.10 6.09
N ILE A 91 24.59 -1.79 4.85
CA ILE A 91 23.32 -2.32 4.34
C ILE A 91 23.60 -3.77 3.98
N GLU A 92 23.43 -4.68 4.93
CA GLU A 92 23.31 -6.10 4.61
C GLU A 92 22.07 -6.28 3.72
N MET A 93 22.27 -6.17 2.42
CA MET A 93 21.36 -6.77 1.47
C MET A 93 21.51 -8.29 1.65
N THR A 94 20.65 -8.89 2.45
CA THR A 94 20.54 -10.34 2.49
C THR A 94 20.16 -10.80 1.10
N SER A 95 21.16 -11.29 0.37
CA SER A 95 20.97 -11.99 -0.88
C SER A 95 19.97 -13.12 -0.63
N PHE A 96 18.96 -13.18 -1.47
CA PHE A 96 17.98 -14.25 -1.44
C PHE A 96 18.67 -15.51 -2.00
N ASP A 97 19.30 -16.30 -1.12
CA ASP A 97 19.86 -17.60 -1.46
C ASP A 97 18.73 -18.59 -1.73
N GLY A 98 18.35 -18.68 -2.99
CA GLY A 98 17.29 -19.57 -3.45
C GLY A 98 17.39 -19.96 -4.93
N PHE A 99 18.57 -19.84 -5.54
CA PHE A 99 18.83 -20.42 -6.86
C PHE A 99 19.94 -21.46 -6.76
N GLU A 100 19.57 -22.71 -7.06
CA GLU A 100 20.52 -23.79 -7.30
C GLU A 100 21.37 -23.44 -8.52
N GLU A 101 22.66 -23.76 -8.40
CA GLU A 101 23.71 -23.59 -9.39
C GLU A 101 23.27 -24.11 -10.77
N LEU A 102 23.29 -23.24 -11.77
CA LEU A 102 23.37 -23.64 -13.17
C LEU A 102 24.83 -23.65 -13.58
N GLU A 103 25.24 -24.80 -14.08
CA GLU A 103 26.58 -25.16 -14.49
C GLU A 103 27.21 -24.13 -15.45
N GLU A 104 28.51 -23.86 -15.21
CA GLU A 104 29.37 -23.04 -16.05
C GLU A 104 29.41 -23.59 -17.47
N ILE A 105 29.14 -22.75 -18.45
CA ILE A 105 29.43 -23.01 -19.87
C ILE A 105 30.77 -22.30 -20.18
N ASP A 106 31.74 -23.09 -20.52
CA ASP A 106 33.07 -22.66 -20.96
C ASP A 106 32.99 -21.78 -22.20
N ASP A 107 33.50 -20.55 -22.10
CA ASP A 107 33.77 -19.67 -23.27
C ASP A 107 35.19 -19.95 -23.79
N GLU A 108 35.29 -20.75 -24.83
CA GLU A 108 36.42 -20.73 -25.73
C GLU A 108 36.06 -20.08 -27.09
N ASP A 109 36.92 -19.15 -27.49
CA ASP A 109 37.18 -18.64 -28.82
C ASP A 109 36.22 -17.57 -29.41
N PHE A 110 36.63 -16.31 -29.32
CA PHE A 110 36.70 -15.44 -30.51
C PHE A 110 37.87 -14.47 -30.46
N GLY A 111 38.73 -14.68 -31.50
CA GLY A 111 39.98 -13.96 -31.69
C GLY A 111 39.80 -12.47 -32.06
N GLY A 112 40.90 -11.77 -31.77
CA GLY A 112 40.99 -10.33 -31.85
C GLY A 112 40.98 -9.72 -33.28
N GLU A 113 40.72 -8.44 -33.30
CA GLU A 113 41.34 -7.48 -34.24
C GLU A 113 41.51 -6.14 -33.53
N ASN A 114 42.78 -5.70 -33.49
CA ASN A 114 43.15 -4.35 -33.08
C ASN A 114 42.64 -3.32 -34.07
N PHE A 115 42.00 -2.27 -33.61
CA PHE A 115 41.91 -1.01 -34.27
C PHE A 115 42.50 0.07 -33.36
N ASP A 116 43.71 0.53 -33.75
CA ASP A 116 44.27 1.82 -33.36
C ASP A 116 43.48 2.89 -34.12
N ASP A 117 42.77 3.75 -33.43
CA ASP A 117 42.39 5.07 -33.93
C ASP A 117 42.53 6.07 -32.77
N GLU A 118 43.71 6.73 -32.79
CA GLU A 118 43.86 8.03 -32.19
C GLU A 118 43.13 9.02 -33.09
N ASP A 119 41.99 9.54 -32.65
CA ASP A 119 41.50 10.85 -33.14
C ASP A 119 40.52 11.45 -32.11
N LEU A 120 41.02 12.51 -31.47
CA LEU A 120 40.36 13.78 -31.20
C LEU A 120 38.90 13.69 -30.72
N PHE A 121 38.70 13.51 -29.42
CA PHE A 121 37.55 14.16 -28.79
C PHE A 121 38.02 15.45 -28.14
N ASP A 122 37.62 16.57 -28.76
CA ASP A 122 37.56 17.87 -28.12
C ASP A 122 36.87 17.69 -26.74
N ASP A 123 37.55 18.14 -25.69
CA ASP A 123 36.92 18.46 -24.41
C ASP A 123 35.93 19.61 -24.68
N ASP A 124 34.77 19.29 -25.23
CA ASP A 124 33.60 20.15 -25.08
C ASP A 124 33.35 20.23 -23.60
N GLU A 125 33.67 21.38 -23.01
CA GLU A 125 33.18 21.81 -21.72
C GLU A 125 31.69 21.48 -21.66
N MET A 126 31.33 20.34 -21.07
CA MET A 126 29.97 20.15 -20.61
C MET A 126 29.76 21.26 -19.59
N ASP A 127 29.01 22.26 -19.97
CA ASP A 127 28.41 23.22 -19.05
C ASP A 127 27.81 22.38 -17.92
N ASP A 128 28.44 22.43 -16.75
CA ASP A 128 27.82 22.02 -15.50
C ASP A 128 26.61 22.95 -15.31
N GLU A 129 25.50 22.63 -16.01
CA GLU A 129 24.22 23.21 -15.68
C GLU A 129 23.97 22.86 -14.23
N LEU A 130 24.06 23.86 -13.36
CA LEU A 130 23.69 23.85 -11.97
C LEU A 130 22.38 23.06 -11.83
N TYR A 131 22.43 21.83 -11.32
CA TYR A 131 21.24 21.01 -11.06
C TYR A 131 20.50 21.59 -9.85
N GLU A 132 19.88 22.74 -10.08
CA GLU A 132 18.92 23.36 -9.17
C GLU A 132 17.57 22.73 -9.48
N GLU A 133 17.04 21.92 -8.55
CA GLU A 133 15.75 21.26 -8.73
C GLU A 133 14.68 21.91 -7.88
N ASP A 134 13.62 22.34 -8.52
CA ASP A 134 12.39 22.77 -7.88
C ASP A 134 11.45 21.56 -7.70
N ILE A 135 11.38 21.05 -6.46
CA ILE A 135 10.61 19.87 -6.11
C ILE A 135 9.29 20.27 -5.45
N TRP A 136 8.18 19.72 -5.91
CA TRP A 136 6.87 19.99 -5.34
C TRP A 136 6.76 19.55 -3.88
N ILE A 137 6.12 20.40 -3.06
CA ILE A 137 5.62 20.09 -1.72
C ILE A 137 4.12 20.31 -1.69
N SER A 138 3.35 19.22 -1.61
CA SER A 138 1.89 19.27 -1.55
C SER A 138 1.33 17.99 -0.92
N PRO A 139 0.30 18.06 -0.04
CA PRO A 139 -0.40 16.89 0.44
C PRO A 139 -1.17 16.18 -0.69
N ASN A 140 -1.46 16.90 -1.77
CA ASN A 140 -2.21 16.40 -2.91
C ASN A 140 -1.27 15.98 -4.04
N THR A 141 -0.48 14.95 -3.81
CA THR A 141 0.47 14.41 -4.79
C THR A 141 0.14 12.96 -5.10
N ILE A 142 0.06 12.63 -6.40
CA ILE A 142 -0.04 11.26 -6.91
C ILE A 142 1.25 10.90 -7.63
N PHE A 143 1.86 9.81 -7.24
CA PHE A 143 3.00 9.20 -7.92
C PHE A 143 2.47 8.23 -8.97
N THR A 144 2.74 8.51 -10.25
CA THR A 144 2.20 7.78 -11.39
C THR A 144 3.30 6.98 -12.08
N CYS A 145 3.16 5.66 -12.14
CA CYS A 145 4.12 4.80 -12.82
C CYS A 145 3.95 4.88 -14.34
N GLU A 146 4.98 5.30 -15.06
CA GLU A 146 4.95 5.44 -16.53
C GLU A 146 4.86 4.07 -17.22
N ASP A 147 5.60 3.06 -16.73
CA ASP A 147 5.63 1.72 -17.29
C ASP A 147 4.40 0.89 -16.92
N MET A 148 3.75 1.24 -15.81
CA MET A 148 2.50 0.65 -15.34
C MET A 148 1.45 1.74 -15.07
N PRO A 149 0.81 2.33 -16.09
CA PRO A 149 -0.08 3.50 -15.93
C PRO A 149 -1.28 3.29 -15.00
N LYS A 150 -1.59 2.04 -14.67
CA LYS A 150 -2.63 1.70 -13.68
C LYS A 150 -2.13 1.77 -12.25
N LEU A 151 -0.84 1.81 -12.00
CA LEU A 151 -0.26 1.94 -10.68
C LEU A 151 -0.15 3.42 -10.32
N GLN A 152 -1.00 3.86 -9.41
CA GLN A 152 -1.03 5.22 -8.89
C GLN A 152 -0.92 5.17 -7.36
N ILE A 153 0.09 5.83 -6.83
CA ILE A 153 0.46 5.75 -5.42
C ILE A 153 0.29 7.11 -4.76
N ALA A 154 -0.24 7.14 -3.56
CA ALA A 154 -0.24 8.34 -2.72
C ALA A 154 0.29 8.03 -1.33
N ALA A 155 0.85 9.04 -0.68
CA ALA A 155 1.38 8.93 0.67
C ALA A 155 0.50 9.69 1.67
N GLU A 156 0.40 9.14 2.88
CA GLU A 156 -0.12 9.84 4.06
C GLU A 156 0.75 9.46 5.28
N ILE A 157 0.68 10.23 6.36
CA ILE A 157 1.63 10.07 7.47
C ILE A 157 0.90 9.83 8.78
N CYS A 158 1.10 8.67 9.39
CA CYS A 158 0.74 8.32 10.77
C CYS A 158 -0.72 8.69 11.12
N GLU A 159 -0.93 9.80 11.83
CA GLU A 159 -2.24 10.30 12.29
C GLU A 159 -3.25 10.49 11.17
N ASP A 160 -2.78 10.72 9.96
CA ASP A 160 -3.66 10.89 8.79
C ASP A 160 -4.62 9.71 8.61
N LEU A 161 -4.20 8.47 8.95
CA LEU A 161 -5.09 7.30 8.95
C LEU A 161 -6.11 7.29 10.10
N TRP A 162 -5.78 7.90 11.25
CA TRP A 162 -6.57 7.74 12.48
C TRP A 162 -7.75 8.70 12.58
N VAL A 163 -7.76 9.75 11.76
CA VAL A 163 -8.84 10.74 11.71
C VAL A 163 -10.10 10.19 11.03
N PRO A 164 -11.28 10.77 11.29
CA PRO A 164 -12.54 10.33 10.67
C PRO A 164 -12.56 10.42 9.13
N ASN A 165 -11.83 11.38 8.57
CA ASN A 165 -11.69 11.58 7.13
C ASN A 165 -10.21 11.62 6.74
N PRO A 166 -9.57 10.46 6.53
CA PRO A 166 -8.18 10.35 6.10
C PRO A 166 -7.92 10.98 4.73
N PRO A 167 -6.75 11.61 4.48
CA PRO A 167 -6.37 12.11 3.16
C PRO A 167 -6.47 11.08 2.05
N SER A 168 -6.18 9.80 2.37
CA SER A 168 -6.30 8.67 1.43
C SER A 168 -7.68 8.54 0.78
N VAL A 169 -8.74 9.09 1.38
CA VAL A 169 -10.08 9.13 0.77
C VAL A 169 -10.05 10.01 -0.48
N ALA A 170 -9.54 11.24 -0.36
CA ALA A 170 -9.39 12.14 -1.50
C ALA A 170 -8.40 11.59 -2.53
N HIS A 171 -7.27 11.03 -2.08
CA HIS A 171 -6.28 10.39 -2.95
C HIS A 171 -6.89 9.28 -3.81
N ALA A 172 -7.72 8.42 -3.21
CA ALA A 172 -8.39 7.34 -3.95
C ALA A 172 -9.36 7.88 -5.01
N PHE A 173 -10.12 8.95 -4.73
CA PHE A 173 -10.97 9.61 -5.73
C PHE A 173 -10.16 10.21 -6.88
N HIS A 174 -8.93 10.64 -6.64
CA HIS A 174 -8.01 11.16 -7.66
C HIS A 174 -7.17 10.07 -8.33
N GLY A 175 -7.49 8.79 -8.12
CA GLY A 175 -6.93 7.68 -8.85
C GLY A 175 -5.99 6.78 -8.04
N ALA A 176 -5.45 7.22 -6.92
CA ALA A 176 -4.53 6.41 -6.14
C ALA A 176 -5.16 5.06 -5.75
N ASN A 177 -4.52 3.97 -6.14
CA ASN A 177 -4.93 2.61 -5.83
C ASN A 177 -3.94 1.86 -4.93
N LEU A 178 -2.88 2.53 -4.56
CA LEU A 178 -1.95 2.12 -3.51
C LEU A 178 -1.69 3.31 -2.59
N ILE A 179 -1.91 3.12 -1.30
CA ILE A 179 -1.62 4.12 -0.27
C ILE A 179 -0.44 3.63 0.56
N VAL A 180 0.54 4.49 0.78
CA VAL A 180 1.64 4.26 1.71
C VAL A 180 1.48 5.17 2.92
N ASN A 181 1.66 4.64 4.11
CA ASN A 181 1.58 5.39 5.36
C ASN A 181 2.87 5.20 6.16
N LEU A 182 3.61 6.28 6.32
CA LEU A 182 4.83 6.32 7.11
C LEU A 182 4.47 6.75 8.54
N SER A 183 4.73 5.88 9.50
CA SER A 183 4.28 6.07 10.88
C SER A 183 5.42 6.01 11.90
N ALA A 184 5.25 6.74 12.99
CA ALA A 184 5.92 6.51 14.25
C ALA A 184 4.83 6.33 15.32
N SER A 185 4.08 5.22 15.18
CA SER A 185 2.97 4.90 16.09
C SER A 185 3.49 4.10 17.27
N ASP A 186 3.34 4.69 18.47
CA ASP A 186 3.69 4.05 19.72
C ASP A 186 2.88 2.79 20.01
N GLU A 187 3.37 1.98 20.93
CA GLU A 187 2.69 0.75 21.36
C GLU A 187 1.95 0.97 22.69
N VAL A 188 0.64 0.74 22.63
CA VAL A 188 -0.24 0.65 23.81
C VAL A 188 -0.93 -0.72 23.76
N VAL A 189 -1.24 -1.29 24.94
CA VAL A 189 -1.90 -2.61 25.02
C VAL A 189 -3.20 -2.64 24.22
N GLY A 190 -3.27 -3.54 23.23
CA GLY A 190 -4.43 -3.72 22.35
C GLY A 190 -4.47 -2.79 21.13
N LYS A 191 -3.55 -1.83 20.99
CA LYS A 191 -3.48 -0.90 19.85
C LYS A 191 -3.17 -1.62 18.53
N ASP A 192 -2.44 -2.72 18.58
CA ASP A 192 -2.12 -3.56 17.42
C ASP A 192 -3.36 -4.06 16.68
N SER A 193 -4.33 -4.59 17.41
CA SER A 193 -5.58 -5.09 16.83
C SER A 193 -6.41 -3.95 16.22
N TYR A 194 -6.42 -2.78 16.87
CA TYR A 194 -7.11 -1.60 16.35
C TYR A 194 -6.41 -1.06 15.10
N ARG A 195 -5.07 -0.93 15.10
CA ARG A 195 -4.25 -0.55 13.93
C ARG A 195 -4.53 -1.46 12.74
N LYS A 196 -4.48 -2.78 12.96
CA LYS A 196 -4.79 -3.78 11.92
C LYS A 196 -6.20 -3.61 11.36
N SER A 197 -7.17 -3.34 12.23
CA SER A 197 -8.55 -3.10 11.80
C SER A 197 -8.68 -1.82 10.97
N LEU A 198 -8.00 -0.73 11.35
CA LEU A 198 -8.00 0.52 10.58
C LEU A 198 -7.38 0.33 9.19
N VAL A 199 -6.18 -0.24 9.10
CA VAL A 199 -5.49 -0.50 7.83
C VAL A 199 -6.34 -1.37 6.92
N SER A 200 -6.88 -2.48 7.45
CA SER A 200 -7.73 -3.40 6.70
C SER A 200 -9.03 -2.72 6.24
N ALA A 201 -9.71 -1.98 7.12
CA ALA A 201 -10.95 -1.28 6.79
C ALA A 201 -10.73 -0.17 5.76
N GLN A 202 -9.63 0.59 5.85
CA GLN A 202 -9.33 1.64 4.89
C GLN A 202 -9.01 1.06 3.52
N SER A 203 -8.19 0.01 3.46
CA SER A 203 -7.91 -0.74 2.23
C SER A 203 -9.19 -1.26 1.55
N ALA A 204 -10.12 -1.84 2.34
CA ALA A 204 -11.40 -2.35 1.85
C ALA A 204 -12.31 -1.23 1.33
N ARG A 205 -12.43 -0.14 2.11
CA ARG A 205 -13.30 1.00 1.77
C ARG A 205 -12.90 1.67 0.48
N LEU A 206 -11.59 1.83 0.28
CA LEU A 206 -11.03 2.53 -0.88
C LEU A 206 -10.73 1.58 -2.06
N LEU A 207 -10.94 0.27 -1.90
CA LEU A 207 -10.56 -0.74 -2.90
C LEU A 207 -9.11 -0.51 -3.37
N CYS A 208 -8.18 -0.48 -2.42
CA CYS A 208 -6.78 -0.16 -2.68
C CYS A 208 -5.83 -1.13 -1.97
N GLY A 209 -4.57 -1.14 -2.41
CA GLY A 209 -3.46 -1.58 -1.60
C GLY A 209 -3.18 -0.56 -0.50
N TYR A 210 -2.80 -1.02 0.69
CA TYR A 210 -2.42 -0.14 1.79
C TYR A 210 -1.19 -0.69 2.49
N ILE A 211 -0.10 0.09 2.46
CA ILE A 211 1.17 -0.24 3.11
C ILE A 211 1.34 0.67 4.32
N TYR A 212 1.42 0.08 5.49
CA TYR A 212 1.66 0.78 6.74
C TYR A 212 3.02 0.38 7.28
N ALA A 213 3.98 1.31 7.28
CA ALA A 213 5.31 1.13 7.80
C ALA A 213 5.48 1.99 9.06
N THR A 214 5.94 1.41 10.17
CA THR A 214 6.05 2.14 11.42
C THR A 214 7.41 1.92 12.09
N ALA A 215 7.82 2.93 12.85
CA ALA A 215 9.02 2.93 13.68
C ALA A 215 9.11 1.68 14.57
N GLY A 216 10.32 1.19 14.77
CA GLY A 216 10.63 0.01 15.55
C GLY A 216 11.81 0.21 16.47
N GLU A 217 12.61 -0.85 16.67
CA GLU A 217 13.84 -0.80 17.45
C GLU A 217 14.83 0.20 16.82
N GLY A 218 15.47 1.00 17.64
CA GLY A 218 16.41 2.04 17.20
C GLY A 218 15.84 3.46 17.26
N GLU A 219 14.53 3.62 17.30
CA GLU A 219 13.92 4.92 17.52
C GLU A 219 14.06 5.40 18.96
N SER A 220 14.12 6.74 19.13
CA SER A 220 14.17 7.36 20.46
C SER A 220 12.87 7.08 21.22
N THR A 221 12.99 6.55 22.42
CA THR A 221 11.84 6.13 23.21
C THR A 221 11.36 7.16 24.21
N GLN A 222 12.01 8.26 24.43
CA GLN A 222 11.63 9.26 25.46
C GLN A 222 10.47 8.83 26.39
N ASP A 223 9.22 9.12 25.97
CA ASP A 223 8.00 8.81 26.71
C ASP A 223 7.20 7.62 26.12
N VAL A 224 7.61 7.07 24.96
CA VAL A 224 6.88 6.06 24.19
C VAL A 224 7.77 4.90 23.75
N VAL A 225 7.16 3.79 23.34
CA VAL A 225 7.85 2.62 22.79
C VAL A 225 7.27 2.29 21.42
N TYR A 226 8.13 1.98 20.47
CA TYR A 226 7.75 1.61 19.11
C TYR A 226 7.90 0.10 18.91
N GLY A 227 6.92 -0.49 18.23
CA GLY A 227 6.83 -1.94 18.07
C GLY A 227 7.19 -2.47 16.70
N GLY A 228 7.40 -1.63 15.69
CA GLY A 228 7.68 -2.07 14.34
C GLY A 228 6.55 -2.89 13.71
N HIS A 229 5.28 -2.57 14.02
CA HIS A 229 4.11 -3.32 13.54
C HIS A 229 3.72 -2.89 12.12
N ASN A 230 4.41 -3.42 11.13
CA ASN A 230 4.18 -3.15 9.70
C ASN A 230 3.06 -4.03 9.15
N LEU A 231 2.27 -3.49 8.22
CA LEU A 231 1.12 -4.17 7.63
C LEU A 231 1.05 -3.87 6.12
N ILE A 232 0.76 -4.91 5.33
CA ILE A 232 0.40 -4.75 3.91
C ILE A 232 -0.99 -5.35 3.73
N ALA A 233 -1.93 -4.54 3.23
CA ALA A 233 -3.29 -4.97 2.99
C ALA A 233 -3.73 -4.69 1.54
N GLU A 234 -4.61 -5.51 1.01
CA GLU A 234 -5.23 -5.37 -0.30
C GLU A 234 -6.73 -5.63 -0.19
N ASN A 235 -7.55 -4.64 -0.53
CA ASN A 235 -9.01 -4.75 -0.51
C ASN A 235 -9.54 -5.43 0.77
N GLY A 236 -9.04 -5.00 1.92
CA GLY A 236 -9.45 -5.47 3.24
C GLY A 236 -8.75 -6.73 3.75
N SER A 237 -8.00 -7.41 2.92
CA SER A 237 -7.24 -8.59 3.31
C SER A 237 -5.82 -8.19 3.71
N VAL A 238 -5.38 -8.55 4.91
CA VAL A 238 -3.98 -8.40 5.32
C VAL A 238 -3.17 -9.49 4.64
N LEU A 239 -2.22 -9.09 3.80
CA LEU A 239 -1.36 -9.98 3.03
C LEU A 239 -0.08 -10.30 3.78
N ALA A 240 0.48 -9.32 4.48
CA ALA A 240 1.67 -9.47 5.30
C ALA A 240 1.56 -8.64 6.57
N GLU A 241 2.14 -9.15 7.65
CA GLU A 241 2.16 -8.51 8.97
C GLU A 241 3.49 -8.84 9.65
N SER A 242 4.20 -7.82 10.12
CA SER A 242 5.45 -8.01 10.84
C SER A 242 5.21 -8.53 12.26
N LYS A 243 6.21 -9.19 12.82
CA LYS A 243 6.23 -9.51 14.23
C LYS A 243 6.57 -8.26 15.03
N ARG A 244 5.72 -7.87 15.97
CA ARG A 244 5.99 -6.74 16.86
C ARG A 244 7.23 -6.98 17.73
N PHE A 245 7.92 -5.89 18.06
CA PHE A 245 9.15 -5.88 18.88
C PHE A 245 10.26 -6.73 18.27
N ALA A 246 10.35 -6.72 16.93
CA ALA A 246 11.41 -7.37 16.18
C ALA A 246 11.68 -6.55 14.92
N ASN A 247 12.95 -6.51 14.52
CA ASN A 247 13.34 -5.92 13.25
C ASN A 247 13.05 -6.90 12.11
N GLY A 248 12.81 -6.38 10.92
CA GLY A 248 12.61 -7.17 9.74
C GLY A 248 11.82 -6.44 8.65
N VAL A 249 11.87 -7.02 7.46
CA VAL A 249 11.14 -6.54 6.29
C VAL A 249 9.98 -7.48 6.00
N ILE A 250 8.87 -6.95 5.52
CA ILE A 250 7.73 -7.72 5.03
C ILE A 250 7.50 -7.43 3.57
N TYR A 251 7.06 -8.44 2.84
CA TYR A 251 6.81 -8.38 1.40
C TYR A 251 5.41 -8.92 1.08
N ALA A 252 4.79 -8.38 0.04
CA ALA A 252 3.55 -8.94 -0.52
C ALA A 252 3.39 -8.58 -1.99
N ASP A 253 2.81 -9.47 -2.77
CA ASP A 253 2.37 -9.20 -4.12
C ASP A 253 0.99 -8.52 -4.08
N LEU A 254 0.85 -7.36 -4.71
CA LEU A 254 -0.40 -6.62 -4.85
C LEU A 254 -0.95 -6.78 -6.27
N ASP A 255 -2.23 -7.11 -6.41
CA ASP A 255 -2.91 -7.26 -7.70
C ASP A 255 -3.62 -5.97 -8.11
N ILE A 256 -2.90 -5.05 -8.73
CA ILE A 256 -3.41 -3.75 -9.19
C ILE A 256 -4.53 -3.93 -10.23
N HIS A 257 -4.45 -4.94 -11.09
CA HIS A 257 -5.51 -5.22 -12.06
C HIS A 257 -6.82 -5.66 -11.39
N ARG A 258 -6.73 -6.44 -10.33
CA ARG A 258 -7.90 -6.83 -9.53
C ARG A 258 -8.53 -5.62 -8.85
N LEU A 259 -7.73 -4.75 -8.24
CA LEU A 259 -8.21 -3.53 -7.60
C LEU A 259 -8.95 -2.63 -8.59
N ASP A 260 -8.38 -2.40 -9.78
CA ASP A 260 -9.01 -1.65 -10.86
C ASP A 260 -10.35 -2.30 -11.32
N ASN A 261 -10.39 -3.62 -11.45
CA ASN A 261 -11.62 -4.35 -11.78
C ASN A 261 -12.70 -4.20 -10.71
N GLU A 262 -12.35 -4.29 -9.41
CA GLU A 262 -13.31 -4.12 -8.32
C GLU A 262 -13.83 -2.67 -8.27
N ARG A 263 -12.97 -1.67 -8.48
CA ARG A 263 -13.39 -0.26 -8.59
C ARG A 263 -14.37 -0.04 -9.74
N ARG A 264 -14.11 -0.60 -10.93
CA ARG A 264 -15.01 -0.51 -12.09
C ARG A 264 -16.37 -1.18 -11.86
N ARG A 265 -16.43 -2.21 -11.02
CA ARG A 265 -17.69 -2.91 -10.68
C ARG A 265 -18.50 -2.16 -9.64
N MET A 266 -17.91 -1.24 -8.89
CA MET A 266 -18.59 -0.45 -7.89
C MET A 266 -19.35 0.71 -8.55
N THR A 267 -20.64 0.50 -8.81
CA THR A 267 -21.49 1.48 -9.48
C THR A 267 -22.06 2.55 -8.55
N THR A 268 -21.98 2.35 -7.25
CA THR A 268 -22.50 3.26 -6.22
C THR A 268 -21.51 4.37 -5.84
N CYS A 269 -20.23 4.16 -6.12
CA CYS A 269 -19.17 5.14 -5.91
C CYS A 269 -18.23 5.07 -7.11
N GLN A 270 -18.08 6.14 -7.82
CA GLN A 270 -17.07 6.25 -8.88
C GLN A 270 -15.87 6.96 -8.29
N PHE A 271 -14.70 6.37 -8.44
CA PHE A 271 -13.45 7.00 -8.06
C PHE A 271 -13.08 8.03 -9.14
N ALA A 272 -13.64 9.22 -9.00
CA ALA A 272 -13.46 10.34 -9.90
C ALA A 272 -13.32 11.64 -9.09
N PRO A 273 -12.47 12.58 -9.50
CA PRO A 273 -12.19 13.80 -8.75
C PRO A 273 -13.44 14.61 -8.40
N ASP A 274 -14.38 14.72 -9.33
CA ASP A 274 -15.64 15.47 -9.17
C ASP A 274 -16.56 14.91 -8.07
N LEU A 275 -16.31 13.68 -7.62
CA LEU A 275 -17.10 12.99 -6.59
C LEU A 275 -16.36 12.91 -5.24
N ALA A 276 -15.21 13.55 -5.12
CA ALA A 276 -14.51 13.65 -3.85
C ALA A 276 -15.40 14.31 -2.78
N PRO A 277 -15.39 13.82 -1.52
CA PRO A 277 -16.36 14.22 -0.50
C PRO A 277 -16.44 15.73 -0.20
N GLU A 278 -15.46 16.50 -0.59
CA GLU A 278 -15.36 17.91 -0.21
C GLU A 278 -15.83 18.90 -1.30
N GLY A 279 -16.15 18.43 -2.50
CA GLY A 279 -16.69 19.29 -3.58
C GLY A 279 -15.80 20.51 -3.93
N LYS A 280 -14.53 20.48 -3.53
CA LYS A 280 -13.52 21.45 -3.91
C LYS A 280 -12.82 20.91 -5.14
N ASP A 281 -12.58 21.76 -6.13
CA ASP A 281 -11.57 21.53 -7.17
C ASP A 281 -10.20 21.44 -6.47
N ILE A 282 -9.89 20.26 -5.92
CA ILE A 282 -8.57 20.01 -5.36
C ILE A 282 -7.67 19.67 -6.53
N SER A 283 -6.72 20.56 -6.81
CA SER A 283 -5.66 20.28 -7.76
C SER A 283 -4.72 19.23 -7.17
N TYR A 284 -4.40 18.22 -7.96
CA TYR A 284 -3.39 17.22 -7.63
C TYR A 284 -2.15 17.41 -8.50
N ASN A 285 -1.00 17.32 -7.87
CA ASN A 285 0.29 17.26 -8.56
C ASN A 285 0.59 15.82 -8.95
N GLU A 286 1.03 15.61 -10.18
CA GLU A 286 1.50 14.30 -10.64
C GLU A 286 3.03 14.26 -10.56
N ALA A 287 3.55 13.22 -9.93
CA ALA A 287 4.96 12.92 -9.82
C ALA A 287 5.23 11.61 -10.59
N PRO A 288 5.73 11.68 -11.84
CA PRO A 288 5.99 10.49 -12.63
C PRO A 288 7.19 9.72 -12.07
N PHE A 289 7.15 8.38 -12.16
CA PHE A 289 8.25 7.49 -11.83
C PHE A 289 8.27 6.28 -12.75
N THR A 290 9.40 5.62 -12.85
CA THR A 290 9.59 4.42 -13.69
C THR A 290 9.91 3.20 -12.85
N LEU A 291 9.50 2.03 -13.34
CA LEU A 291 9.88 0.71 -12.82
C LEU A 291 10.10 -0.23 -14.00
N GLU A 292 11.10 -1.07 -13.92
CA GLU A 292 11.28 -2.12 -14.91
C GLU A 292 10.09 -3.08 -14.93
N ASN A 293 9.50 -3.27 -16.10
CA ASN A 293 8.41 -4.23 -16.27
C ASN A 293 8.99 -5.63 -16.53
N THR A 294 9.42 -6.29 -15.48
CA THR A 294 10.01 -7.63 -15.54
C THR A 294 8.98 -8.71 -15.24
N GLU A 295 9.20 -9.93 -15.79
CA GLU A 295 8.40 -11.10 -15.43
C GLU A 295 8.67 -11.47 -13.97
N THR A 296 7.64 -11.34 -13.12
CA THR A 296 7.75 -11.57 -11.68
C THR A 296 7.22 -12.94 -11.31
N VAL A 297 7.98 -13.69 -10.55
CA VAL A 297 7.51 -14.95 -9.94
C VAL A 297 6.62 -14.61 -8.75
N LEU A 298 5.33 -14.98 -8.83
CA LEU A 298 4.38 -14.74 -7.77
C LEU A 298 4.75 -15.53 -6.51
N THR A 299 4.95 -14.84 -5.39
CA THR A 299 5.13 -15.45 -4.07
C THR A 299 3.81 -15.66 -3.35
N ARG A 300 2.75 -15.00 -3.81
CA ARG A 300 1.41 -15.07 -3.25
C ARG A 300 0.80 -16.47 -3.41
N LYS A 301 0.33 -17.02 -2.30
CA LYS A 301 -0.39 -18.30 -2.30
C LYS A 301 -1.87 -18.08 -2.58
N PHE A 302 -2.39 -18.78 -3.59
CA PHE A 302 -3.81 -18.79 -3.90
C PHE A 302 -4.43 -20.06 -3.35
N ASP A 303 -5.59 -19.92 -2.67
CA ASP A 303 -6.34 -21.09 -2.22
C ASP A 303 -6.94 -21.83 -3.44
N SER A 304 -6.61 -23.10 -3.58
CA SER A 304 -7.17 -23.95 -4.64
C SER A 304 -8.69 -24.19 -4.49
N ARG A 305 -9.23 -23.88 -3.32
CA ARG A 305 -10.66 -23.98 -3.01
C ARG A 305 -11.18 -22.69 -2.34
N PRO A 306 -11.22 -21.56 -3.08
CA PRO A 306 -11.48 -20.24 -2.50
C PRO A 306 -12.88 -20.11 -1.85
N PHE A 307 -13.81 -20.99 -2.23
CA PHE A 307 -15.17 -20.97 -1.69
C PHE A 307 -15.38 -21.91 -0.47
N VAL A 308 -14.40 -22.77 -0.16
CA VAL A 308 -14.50 -23.75 0.90
C VAL A 308 -13.42 -23.50 1.96
N PRO A 309 -13.77 -22.94 3.13
CA PRO A 309 -12.79 -22.69 4.18
C PRO A 309 -12.05 -23.97 4.60
N GLY A 310 -10.73 -23.86 4.75
CA GLY A 310 -9.89 -24.97 5.20
C GLY A 310 -10.14 -25.35 6.67
N ILE A 311 -10.47 -24.35 7.51
CA ILE A 311 -10.75 -24.53 8.93
C ILE A 311 -12.16 -25.10 9.08
N LYS A 312 -12.29 -26.19 9.85
CA LYS A 312 -13.57 -26.93 10.01
C LYS A 312 -14.68 -26.05 10.60
N GLU A 313 -14.37 -25.34 11.66
CA GLU A 313 -15.32 -24.48 12.37
C GLU A 313 -15.84 -23.34 11.48
N GLU A 314 -14.95 -22.75 10.69
CA GLU A 314 -15.34 -21.71 9.74
C GLU A 314 -16.19 -22.28 8.60
N ARG A 315 -15.86 -23.45 8.11
CA ARG A 315 -16.62 -24.13 7.07
C ARG A 315 -18.03 -24.49 7.57
N GLU A 316 -18.16 -25.02 8.80
CA GLU A 316 -19.46 -25.33 9.40
C GLU A 316 -20.31 -24.06 9.55
N ARG A 317 -19.73 -22.98 10.07
CA ARG A 317 -20.40 -21.68 10.18
C ARG A 317 -20.88 -21.18 8.81
N ARG A 318 -20.03 -21.24 7.78
CA ARG A 318 -20.39 -20.80 6.43
C ARG A 318 -21.47 -21.68 5.80
N CYS A 319 -21.43 -22.99 5.98
CA CYS A 319 -22.48 -23.88 5.50
C CYS A 319 -23.82 -23.59 6.18
N ASP A 320 -23.82 -23.34 7.49
CA ASP A 320 -25.04 -22.99 8.25
C ASP A 320 -25.60 -21.63 7.79
N GLU A 321 -24.72 -20.65 7.55
CA GLU A 321 -25.10 -19.34 7.00
C GLU A 321 -25.75 -19.47 5.61
N ILE A 322 -25.16 -20.24 4.70
CA ILE A 322 -25.71 -20.49 3.34
C ILE A 322 -27.10 -21.12 3.43
N LEU A 323 -27.28 -22.14 4.26
CA LEU A 323 -28.58 -22.78 4.47
C LEU A 323 -29.61 -21.81 5.06
N ASN A 324 -29.21 -20.99 6.03
CA ASN A 324 -30.08 -19.99 6.65
C ASN A 324 -30.51 -18.91 5.64
N ILE A 325 -29.61 -18.39 4.81
CA ILE A 325 -29.94 -17.37 3.80
C ILE A 325 -31.00 -17.92 2.83
N GLN A 326 -30.80 -19.13 2.33
CA GLN A 326 -31.77 -19.77 1.40
C GLN A 326 -33.10 -20.09 2.09
N ALA A 327 -33.06 -20.68 3.30
CA ALA A 327 -34.25 -21.01 4.06
C ALA A 327 -35.08 -19.78 4.45
N MET A 328 -34.44 -18.68 4.82
CA MET A 328 -35.12 -17.41 5.13
C MET A 328 -35.82 -16.81 3.90
N GLY A 329 -35.19 -16.89 2.72
CA GLY A 329 -35.80 -16.47 1.47
C GLY A 329 -37.07 -17.29 1.15
N LEU A 330 -36.98 -18.62 1.26
CA LEU A 330 -38.10 -19.52 1.04
C LEU A 330 -39.20 -19.33 2.10
N LYS A 331 -38.83 -19.28 3.39
CA LYS A 331 -39.73 -18.99 4.51
C LYS A 331 -40.61 -17.77 4.24
N LYS A 332 -39.99 -16.64 3.80
CA LYS A 332 -40.73 -15.42 3.54
C LYS A 332 -41.77 -15.59 2.43
N ARG A 333 -41.42 -16.31 1.37
CA ARG A 333 -42.33 -16.60 0.25
C ARG A 333 -43.49 -17.50 0.65
N LEU A 334 -43.20 -18.62 1.33
CA LEU A 334 -44.23 -19.52 1.82
C LEU A 334 -45.21 -18.84 2.78
N ALA A 335 -44.72 -18.06 3.72
CA ALA A 335 -45.55 -17.28 4.64
C ALA A 335 -46.43 -16.26 3.89
N HIS A 336 -45.88 -15.56 2.91
CA HIS A 336 -46.61 -14.52 2.16
C HIS A 336 -47.77 -15.09 1.35
N ILE A 337 -47.61 -16.24 0.70
CA ILE A 337 -48.62 -16.88 -0.12
C ILE A 337 -49.51 -17.84 0.69
N HIS A 338 -49.30 -17.94 2.00
CA HIS A 338 -49.99 -18.87 2.90
C HIS A 338 -49.92 -20.32 2.44
N CYS A 339 -48.81 -20.73 1.83
CA CYS A 339 -48.57 -22.05 1.32
C CYS A 339 -48.16 -22.99 2.47
N GLN A 340 -48.84 -24.11 2.57
CA GLN A 340 -48.60 -25.12 3.63
C GLN A 340 -47.90 -26.40 3.13
N ASN A 341 -47.71 -26.51 1.80
CA ASN A 341 -47.13 -27.69 1.22
C ASN A 341 -46.04 -27.30 0.22
N ALA A 342 -44.98 -28.09 0.16
CA ALA A 342 -43.95 -27.99 -0.88
C ALA A 342 -43.77 -29.31 -1.59
N VAL A 343 -43.68 -29.31 -2.91
CA VAL A 343 -43.44 -30.49 -3.72
C VAL A 343 -42.06 -30.38 -4.37
N ILE A 344 -41.20 -31.37 -4.14
CA ILE A 344 -39.85 -31.42 -4.63
C ILE A 344 -39.63 -32.70 -5.43
N GLY A 345 -39.15 -32.57 -6.67
CA GLY A 345 -38.68 -33.71 -7.48
C GLY A 345 -37.27 -34.14 -7.03
N LEU A 346 -37.17 -35.22 -6.27
CA LEU A 346 -35.87 -35.72 -5.80
C LEU A 346 -35.27 -36.69 -6.83
N SER A 347 -34.24 -36.25 -7.51
CA SER A 347 -33.44 -37.07 -8.45
C SER A 347 -32.33 -37.87 -7.75
N GLY A 348 -32.06 -37.60 -6.48
CA GLY A 348 -30.89 -38.12 -5.77
C GLY A 348 -29.60 -37.35 -5.99
N GLY A 349 -29.61 -36.30 -6.81
CA GLY A 349 -28.48 -35.39 -7.01
C GLY A 349 -28.33 -34.34 -5.90
N LEU A 350 -27.20 -33.66 -5.87
CA LEU A 350 -26.87 -32.65 -4.86
C LEU A 350 -27.88 -31.50 -4.82
N ASP A 351 -28.30 -31.00 -5.97
CA ASP A 351 -29.20 -29.83 -6.09
C ASP A 351 -30.57 -30.13 -5.47
N SER A 352 -31.17 -31.28 -5.83
CA SER A 352 -32.45 -31.68 -5.29
C SER A 352 -32.39 -31.98 -3.79
N THR A 353 -31.28 -32.54 -3.32
CA THR A 353 -31.05 -32.79 -1.90
C THR A 353 -30.89 -31.47 -1.12
N LEU A 354 -30.15 -30.50 -1.68
CA LEU A 354 -30.02 -29.17 -1.08
C LEU A 354 -31.38 -28.46 -1.01
N ALA A 355 -32.16 -28.52 -2.08
CA ALA A 355 -33.52 -27.96 -2.12
C ALA A 355 -34.42 -28.55 -1.03
N LEU A 356 -34.32 -29.88 -0.80
CA LEU A 356 -35.02 -30.54 0.29
C LEU A 356 -34.58 -30.00 1.66
N LEU A 357 -33.29 -29.96 1.92
CA LEU A 357 -32.74 -29.45 3.21
C LEU A 357 -33.17 -28.01 3.49
N VAL A 358 -33.10 -27.14 2.48
CA VAL A 358 -33.56 -25.75 2.57
C VAL A 358 -35.04 -25.66 2.87
N THR A 359 -35.85 -26.50 2.21
CA THR A 359 -37.31 -26.54 2.44
C THR A 359 -37.65 -27.01 3.85
N VAL A 360 -37.05 -28.12 4.32
CA VAL A 360 -37.23 -28.61 5.68
C VAL A 360 -36.84 -27.53 6.69
N ARG A 361 -35.72 -26.87 6.53
CA ARG A 361 -35.30 -25.79 7.43
C ARG A 361 -36.28 -24.60 7.42
N ALA A 362 -36.80 -24.22 6.25
CA ALA A 362 -37.82 -23.17 6.15
C ALA A 362 -39.12 -23.56 6.86
N PHE A 363 -39.53 -24.82 6.78
CA PHE A 363 -40.71 -25.35 7.49
C PHE A 363 -40.49 -25.32 9.00
N ASP A 364 -39.32 -25.76 9.49
CA ASP A 364 -38.97 -25.66 10.90
C ASP A 364 -39.05 -24.21 11.41
N MET A 365 -38.54 -23.26 10.65
CA MET A 365 -38.59 -21.85 10.99
C MET A 365 -40.00 -21.26 10.97
N LEU A 366 -40.96 -21.91 10.30
CA LEU A 366 -42.39 -21.53 10.26
C LEU A 366 -43.19 -22.29 11.31
N GLY A 367 -42.61 -23.28 11.99
CA GLY A 367 -43.35 -24.19 12.87
C GLY A 367 -44.32 -25.10 12.11
N MET A 368 -44.04 -25.36 10.83
CA MET A 368 -44.88 -26.23 9.99
C MET A 368 -44.46 -27.71 10.16
N ASP A 369 -45.42 -28.60 9.97
CA ASP A 369 -45.18 -30.02 9.97
C ASP A 369 -44.32 -30.41 8.76
N ARG A 370 -43.40 -31.34 8.95
CA ARG A 370 -42.55 -31.88 7.90
C ARG A 370 -43.19 -33.05 7.15
N SER A 371 -44.32 -33.58 7.65
CA SER A 371 -45.06 -34.73 7.05
C SER A 371 -45.94 -34.31 5.87
#